data_641a15059d9623c0e16e1c83e01945f4
#
_entry.id   641a15059d9623c0e16e1c83e01945f4
#
_cell.length_a   1.000
_cell.length_b   1.000
_cell.length_c   1.000
_cell.angle_alpha   90.00
_cell.angle_beta   90.00
_cell.angle_gamma   90.00
#
_symmetry.space_group_name_H-M   'P 1'
#
loop_
_entity.id
_entity.type
_entity.pdbx_description
1 polymer ?
#
loop_
_entity_poly.entity_id
_entity_poly.type
_entity_poly.pdbx_seq_one_letter_code
_entity_poly.pdbx_strand_id
1 'polypeptide(L)'
;MVVDNASTDGTAEFLESYCNQNPDIRSVFEPNRNAAAARNRGLSMVSTRWVYFFDSDDEFEDIPHEWDTEAQMVAFPTRQMVDNKVNRRAFYDMPDPAIHILNGMLSTQSMIFRTSWIREIGGWNPSCLVWDDWELGARALMANPRIDWITCKAYHTIKVHPDSLTGPNFRSRYKPQLDTIRQVLDCLRSTDTPDAARCRKALMLRTYILSGNLLHEGEQKGSALCRTFIDDSFGARPDGWILGRILEQYTAMGGRGAWRLAIWKMKRKSV
;
A
#
# COMPACT_ATOMS: atom_id res chain seq x y z
N MET A 1 -18.17 -1.77 -11.86
CA MET A 1 -18.94 -1.95 -10.60
C MET A 1 -18.59 -0.84 -9.65
N VAL A 2 -19.56 -0.23 -8.98
CA VAL A 2 -19.37 0.79 -7.95
C VAL A 2 -19.80 0.19 -6.60
N VAL A 3 -19.04 0.42 -5.55
CA VAL A 3 -19.38 -0.03 -4.19
C VAL A 3 -19.65 1.21 -3.33
N ASP A 4 -20.89 1.36 -2.89
CA ASP A 4 -21.23 2.38 -1.90
C ASP A 4 -20.85 1.88 -0.50
N ASN A 5 -19.90 2.55 0.13
CA ASN A 5 -19.40 2.17 1.46
C ASN A 5 -20.10 2.95 2.58
N ALA A 6 -21.40 2.75 2.70
CA ALA A 6 -22.29 3.38 3.68
C ALA A 6 -22.25 4.92 3.62
N SER A 7 -22.39 5.49 2.43
CA SER A 7 -22.51 6.93 2.22
C SER A 7 -23.80 7.48 2.86
N THR A 8 -23.78 8.77 3.24
CA THR A 8 -24.89 9.44 3.92
C THR A 8 -25.31 10.75 3.22
N ASP A 9 -24.88 10.94 1.99
CA ASP A 9 -24.97 12.18 1.22
C ASP A 9 -25.82 12.07 -0.08
N GLY A 10 -26.71 11.07 -0.17
CA GLY A 10 -27.51 10.84 -1.37
C GLY A 10 -26.81 10.02 -2.46
N THR A 11 -25.63 9.45 -2.17
CA THR A 11 -24.89 8.59 -3.12
C THR A 11 -25.71 7.36 -3.52
N ALA A 12 -26.49 6.76 -2.60
CA ALA A 12 -27.27 5.56 -2.88
C ALA A 12 -28.35 5.83 -3.94
N GLU A 13 -29.12 6.91 -3.79
CA GLU A 13 -30.17 7.33 -4.73
C GLU A 13 -29.59 7.71 -6.10
N PHE A 14 -28.45 8.40 -6.08
CA PHE A 14 -27.71 8.71 -7.31
C PHE A 14 -27.30 7.44 -8.04
N LEU A 15 -26.69 6.47 -7.35
CA LEU A 15 -26.22 5.23 -7.95
C LEU A 15 -27.37 4.38 -8.49
N GLU A 16 -28.51 4.32 -7.80
CA GLU A 16 -29.71 3.63 -8.29
C GLU A 16 -30.16 4.22 -9.63
N SER A 17 -30.32 5.55 -9.68
CA SER A 17 -30.72 6.25 -10.90
C SER A 17 -29.70 6.07 -12.03
N TYR A 18 -28.42 6.17 -11.71
CA TYR A 18 -27.34 6.10 -12.69
C TYR A 18 -27.20 4.69 -13.28
N CYS A 19 -27.28 3.65 -12.47
CA CYS A 19 -27.24 2.26 -12.93
C CYS A 19 -28.43 1.90 -13.82
N ASN A 20 -29.63 2.44 -13.52
CA ASN A 20 -30.81 2.24 -14.35
C ASN A 20 -30.63 2.81 -15.79
N GLN A 21 -29.87 3.89 -15.93
CA GLN A 21 -29.54 4.52 -17.21
C GLN A 21 -28.33 3.90 -17.90
N ASN A 22 -27.50 3.15 -17.18
CA ASN A 22 -26.22 2.58 -17.64
C ASN A 22 -26.15 1.10 -17.29
N PRO A 23 -26.74 0.17 -18.06
CA PRO A 23 -26.90 -1.24 -17.72
C PRO A 23 -25.56 -2.00 -17.56
N ASP A 24 -24.46 -1.49 -18.07
CA ASP A 24 -23.12 -2.04 -17.88
C ASP A 24 -22.52 -1.70 -16.51
N ILE A 25 -23.14 -0.75 -15.79
CA ILE A 25 -22.70 -0.33 -14.46
C ILE A 25 -23.58 -0.98 -13.41
N ARG A 26 -22.97 -1.54 -12.40
CA ARG A 26 -23.65 -2.15 -11.27
C ARG A 26 -23.18 -1.50 -9.99
N SER A 27 -24.08 -1.27 -9.04
CA SER A 27 -23.76 -0.81 -7.70
C SER A 27 -24.07 -1.89 -6.66
N VAL A 28 -23.35 -1.84 -5.56
CA VAL A 28 -23.56 -2.72 -4.40
C VAL A 28 -23.25 -1.94 -3.12
N PHE A 29 -23.99 -2.22 -2.07
CA PHE A 29 -23.81 -1.62 -0.76
C PHE A 29 -22.89 -2.46 0.13
N GLU A 30 -21.97 -1.78 0.87
CA GLU A 30 -21.13 -2.37 1.92
C GLU A 30 -21.32 -1.55 3.20
N PRO A 31 -21.92 -2.14 4.27
CA PRO A 31 -22.23 -1.41 5.51
C PRO A 31 -20.99 -1.11 6.36
N ASN A 32 -19.91 -1.88 6.24
CA ASN A 32 -18.71 -1.67 7.02
C ASN A 32 -17.89 -0.53 6.40
N ARG A 33 -17.81 0.60 7.09
CA ARG A 33 -17.05 1.79 6.63
C ARG A 33 -15.54 1.52 6.65
N ASN A 34 -15.07 0.81 5.64
CA ASN A 34 -13.69 0.38 5.47
C ASN A 34 -13.39 0.16 3.99
N ALA A 35 -12.38 0.80 3.45
CA ALA A 35 -12.03 0.71 2.03
C ALA A 35 -11.71 -0.74 1.59
N ALA A 36 -10.98 -1.51 2.41
CA ALA A 36 -10.69 -2.91 2.13
C ALA A 36 -11.96 -3.78 2.12
N ALA A 37 -12.93 -3.53 3.02
CA ALA A 37 -14.22 -4.22 3.02
C ALA A 37 -15.00 -3.91 1.75
N ALA A 38 -15.06 -2.63 1.35
CA ALA A 38 -15.73 -2.20 0.13
C ALA A 38 -15.10 -2.86 -1.12
N ARG A 39 -13.76 -2.86 -1.22
CA ARG A 39 -13.05 -3.51 -2.33
C ARG A 39 -13.29 -5.02 -2.35
N ASN A 40 -13.32 -5.70 -1.20
CA ASN A 40 -13.65 -7.12 -1.11
C ASN A 40 -15.11 -7.39 -1.50
N ARG A 41 -16.03 -6.51 -1.12
CA ARG A 41 -17.44 -6.62 -1.56
C ARG A 41 -17.55 -6.58 -3.08
N GLY A 42 -16.86 -5.62 -3.71
CA GLY A 42 -16.77 -5.56 -5.17
C GLY A 42 -16.11 -6.81 -5.75
N LEU A 43 -14.97 -7.24 -5.20
CA LEU A 43 -14.24 -8.43 -5.63
C LEU A 43 -15.11 -9.71 -5.59
N SER A 44 -15.97 -9.85 -4.58
CA SER A 44 -16.85 -11.02 -4.45
C SER A 44 -17.82 -11.18 -5.64
N MET A 45 -18.15 -10.08 -6.31
CA MET A 45 -19.10 -10.03 -7.42
C MET A 45 -18.46 -10.02 -8.81
N VAL A 46 -17.14 -9.86 -8.90
CA VAL A 46 -16.41 -9.86 -10.16
C VAL A 46 -16.37 -11.27 -10.76
N SER A 47 -16.77 -11.42 -12.03
CA SER A 47 -16.69 -12.66 -12.80
C SER A 47 -15.66 -12.63 -13.94
N THR A 48 -15.08 -11.48 -14.23
CA THR A 48 -14.05 -11.30 -15.25
C THR A 48 -12.72 -11.91 -14.84
N ARG A 49 -11.89 -12.27 -15.83
CA ARG A 49 -10.54 -12.84 -15.62
C ARG A 49 -9.62 -11.90 -14.83
N TRP A 50 -9.77 -10.58 -15.05
CA TRP A 50 -8.97 -9.54 -14.45
C TRP A 50 -9.84 -8.59 -13.65
N VAL A 51 -9.30 -8.08 -12.55
CA VAL A 51 -9.92 -7.04 -11.72
C VAL A 51 -8.94 -5.90 -11.49
N TYR A 52 -9.48 -4.70 -11.57
CA TYR A 52 -8.78 -3.45 -11.29
C TYR A 52 -9.58 -2.66 -10.27
N PHE A 53 -8.90 -2.08 -9.28
CA PHE A 53 -9.51 -1.25 -8.24
C PHE A 53 -9.13 0.21 -8.47
N PHE A 54 -10.10 1.08 -8.28
CA PHE A 54 -9.91 2.51 -8.49
C PHE A 54 -10.71 3.30 -7.44
N ASP A 55 -10.07 4.29 -6.81
CA ASP A 55 -10.69 5.14 -5.81
C ASP A 55 -11.45 6.29 -6.50
N SER A 56 -12.65 6.62 -6.01
CA SER A 56 -13.58 7.54 -6.67
C SER A 56 -13.13 9.00 -6.67
N ASP A 57 -12.18 9.35 -5.81
CA ASP A 57 -11.60 10.70 -5.67
C ASP A 57 -10.35 10.92 -6.53
N ASP A 58 -9.87 9.88 -7.22
CA ASP A 58 -8.72 9.96 -8.11
C ASP A 58 -9.10 10.23 -9.58
N GLU A 59 -8.12 10.61 -10.39
CA GLU A 59 -8.29 10.84 -11.83
C GLU A 59 -7.93 9.59 -12.62
N PHE A 60 -8.97 8.98 -13.21
CA PHE A 60 -8.77 7.92 -14.20
C PHE A 60 -8.36 8.54 -15.53
N GLU A 61 -7.22 8.10 -16.05
CA GLU A 61 -6.74 8.55 -17.36
C GLU A 61 -6.76 7.40 -18.37
N ASP A 62 -6.15 6.29 -18.00
CA ASP A 62 -5.99 5.13 -18.86
C ASP A 62 -5.43 3.94 -18.05
N ILE A 63 -5.46 2.74 -18.61
CA ILE A 63 -4.75 1.56 -18.12
C ILE A 63 -3.87 0.98 -19.22
N PRO A 64 -2.89 0.13 -18.93
CA PRO A 64 -2.24 -0.65 -19.98
C PRO A 64 -3.27 -1.42 -20.80
N HIS A 65 -3.09 -1.45 -22.13
CA HIS A 65 -4.01 -2.17 -23.03
C HIS A 65 -3.55 -3.59 -23.31
N GLU A 66 -2.25 -3.85 -23.15
CA GLU A 66 -1.64 -5.14 -23.43
C GLU A 66 -0.73 -5.54 -22.26
N TRP A 67 -0.82 -6.77 -21.84
CA TRP A 67 0.06 -7.38 -20.85
C TRP A 67 0.13 -8.90 -21.02
N ASP A 68 1.10 -9.51 -20.35
CA ASP A 68 1.25 -10.95 -20.30
C ASP A 68 0.02 -11.62 -19.67
N THR A 69 -0.75 -12.33 -20.50
CA THR A 69 -1.98 -12.99 -20.06
C THR A 69 -1.73 -14.13 -19.07
N GLU A 70 -0.49 -14.59 -18.93
CA GLU A 70 -0.11 -15.61 -17.94
C GLU A 70 0.34 -15.00 -16.62
N ALA A 71 0.48 -13.68 -16.55
CA ALA A 71 0.77 -13.00 -15.29
C ALA A 71 -0.38 -13.18 -14.27
N GLN A 72 -0.05 -13.12 -13.01
CA GLN A 72 -0.99 -13.09 -11.89
C GLN A 72 -1.30 -11.65 -11.46
N MET A 73 -0.35 -10.76 -11.70
CA MET A 73 -0.48 -9.34 -11.44
C MET A 73 0.19 -8.54 -12.58
N VAL A 74 -0.39 -7.39 -12.90
CA VAL A 74 0.22 -6.36 -13.73
C VAL A 74 0.51 -5.16 -12.83
N ALA A 75 1.70 -4.62 -12.89
CA ALA A 75 2.12 -3.49 -12.07
C ALA A 75 2.66 -2.34 -12.94
N PHE A 76 2.24 -1.13 -12.65
CA PHE A 76 2.63 0.05 -13.40
C PHE A 76 2.74 1.29 -12.50
N PRO A 77 3.56 2.29 -12.87
CA PRO A 77 3.72 3.50 -12.09
C PRO A 77 2.51 4.42 -12.18
N THR A 78 2.28 5.16 -11.09
CA THR A 78 1.28 6.22 -10.98
C THR A 78 1.95 7.57 -10.75
N ARG A 79 1.18 8.65 -10.91
CA ARG A 79 1.54 10.00 -10.48
C ARG A 79 0.86 10.32 -9.15
N GLN A 80 1.36 11.32 -8.47
CA GLN A 80 0.75 11.86 -7.26
C GLN A 80 0.67 13.37 -7.37
N MET A 81 -0.49 13.93 -7.09
CA MET A 81 -0.69 15.37 -7.02
C MET A 81 -0.76 15.82 -5.56
N VAL A 82 0.14 16.72 -5.20
CA VAL A 82 0.21 17.38 -3.88
C VAL A 82 0.35 18.87 -4.13
N ASP A 83 -0.49 19.71 -3.55
CA ASP A 83 -0.47 21.15 -3.71
C ASP A 83 -0.41 21.60 -5.19
N ASN A 84 -1.24 20.99 -6.04
CA ASN A 84 -1.30 21.20 -7.49
C ASN A 84 0.01 20.86 -8.25
N LYS A 85 0.95 20.17 -7.61
CA LYS A 85 2.18 19.69 -8.25
C LYS A 85 2.07 18.19 -8.50
N VAL A 86 2.19 17.81 -9.78
CA VAL A 86 2.15 16.41 -10.19
C VAL A 86 3.57 15.85 -10.24
N ASN A 87 3.79 14.76 -9.52
CA ASN A 87 5.06 14.06 -9.49
C ASN A 87 4.84 12.57 -9.77
N ARG A 88 5.76 11.95 -10.50
CA ARG A 88 5.78 10.48 -10.66
C ARG A 88 6.16 9.85 -9.32
N ARG A 89 5.37 8.87 -8.86
CA ARG A 89 5.73 8.07 -7.68
C ARG A 89 6.95 7.19 -7.97
N ALA A 90 7.76 6.94 -6.94
CA ALA A 90 8.88 6.03 -7.07
C ALA A 90 8.37 4.61 -7.35
N PHE A 91 8.86 4.02 -8.42
CA PHE A 91 8.47 2.70 -8.89
C PHE A 91 9.71 1.94 -9.34
N TYR A 92 9.79 0.68 -8.98
CA TYR A 92 10.88 -0.22 -9.34
C TYR A 92 10.28 -1.45 -10.01
N ASP A 93 10.79 -1.79 -11.19
CA ASP A 93 10.36 -2.91 -12.01
C ASP A 93 10.96 -4.24 -11.55
N MET A 94 10.82 -4.54 -10.27
CA MET A 94 11.37 -5.76 -9.69
C MET A 94 10.43 -6.31 -8.59
N PRO A 95 10.23 -7.63 -8.55
CA PRO A 95 9.39 -8.29 -7.56
C PRO A 95 10.14 -8.41 -6.22
N ASP A 96 10.54 -7.29 -5.64
CA ASP A 96 11.28 -7.26 -4.37
C ASP A 96 10.37 -6.76 -3.23
N PRO A 97 9.83 -7.67 -2.39
CA PRO A 97 8.95 -7.28 -1.30
C PRO A 97 9.64 -6.37 -0.28
N ALA A 98 10.96 -6.51 -0.05
CA ALA A 98 11.68 -5.66 0.89
C ALA A 98 11.80 -4.20 0.39
N ILE A 99 11.95 -3.99 -0.92
CA ILE A 99 11.93 -2.66 -1.53
C ILE A 99 10.53 -2.05 -1.40
N HIS A 100 9.48 -2.82 -1.69
CA HIS A 100 8.10 -2.35 -1.52
C HIS A 100 7.79 -2.01 -0.07
N ILE A 101 8.19 -2.86 0.89
CA ILE A 101 8.04 -2.59 2.33
C ILE A 101 8.66 -1.23 2.70
N LEU A 102 9.80 -0.85 2.14
CA LEU A 102 10.46 0.42 2.45
C LEU A 102 9.81 1.64 1.79
N ASN A 103 9.41 1.56 0.53
CA ASN A 103 8.98 2.73 -0.25
C ASN A 103 7.49 2.80 -0.58
N GLY A 104 6.74 1.70 -0.47
CA GLY A 104 5.33 1.66 -0.84
C GLY A 104 5.10 1.93 -2.33
N MET A 105 5.85 1.26 -3.22
CA MET A 105 5.79 1.52 -4.67
C MET A 105 4.46 1.14 -5.31
N LEU A 106 3.80 0.10 -4.81
CA LEU A 106 2.50 -0.35 -5.29
C LEU A 106 1.38 0.37 -4.51
N SER A 107 0.43 0.91 -5.23
CA SER A 107 -0.78 1.53 -4.71
C SER A 107 -2.00 0.84 -5.32
N THR A 108 -3.19 1.10 -4.78
CA THR A 108 -4.46 0.59 -5.31
C THR A 108 -4.51 0.72 -6.84
N GLN A 109 -4.21 1.91 -7.36
CA GLN A 109 -4.32 2.25 -8.77
C GLN A 109 -3.11 1.82 -9.62
N SER A 110 -2.12 1.14 -9.04
CA SER A 110 -0.93 0.66 -9.75
C SER A 110 -0.93 -0.84 -10.03
N MET A 111 -2.02 -1.54 -9.70
CA MET A 111 -2.09 -2.99 -9.74
C MET A 111 -3.37 -3.48 -10.42
N ILE A 112 -3.23 -4.32 -11.45
CA ILE A 112 -4.31 -5.13 -12.00
C ILE A 112 -4.05 -6.57 -11.58
N PHE A 113 -5.07 -7.30 -11.14
CA PHE A 113 -4.92 -8.65 -10.65
C PHE A 113 -5.69 -9.66 -11.49
N ARG A 114 -5.14 -10.86 -11.64
CA ARG A 114 -5.95 -12.01 -12.02
C ARG A 114 -6.95 -12.27 -10.90
N THR A 115 -8.23 -12.26 -11.19
CA THR A 115 -9.30 -12.29 -10.19
C THR A 115 -9.26 -13.54 -9.30
N SER A 116 -8.93 -14.70 -9.86
CA SER A 116 -8.79 -15.94 -9.09
C SER A 116 -7.62 -15.85 -8.10
N TRP A 117 -6.49 -15.25 -8.53
CA TRP A 117 -5.29 -15.16 -7.72
C TRP A 117 -5.40 -14.19 -6.56
N ILE A 118 -5.98 -12.98 -6.78
CA ILE A 118 -6.18 -12.06 -5.65
C ILE A 118 -7.11 -12.65 -4.59
N ARG A 119 -8.10 -13.46 -4.99
CA ARG A 119 -8.95 -14.23 -4.05
C ARG A 119 -8.16 -15.29 -3.30
N GLU A 120 -7.29 -16.02 -3.98
CA GLU A 120 -6.42 -17.05 -3.41
C GLU A 120 -5.50 -16.47 -2.32
N ILE A 121 -4.91 -15.31 -2.55
CA ILE A 121 -4.08 -14.63 -1.55
C ILE A 121 -4.90 -13.90 -0.47
N GLY A 122 -6.24 -14.02 -0.45
CA GLY A 122 -7.12 -13.50 0.60
C GLY A 122 -7.71 -12.10 0.37
N GLY A 123 -7.53 -11.50 -0.83
CA GLY A 123 -8.08 -10.17 -1.13
C GLY A 123 -7.44 -9.05 -0.30
N TRP A 124 -8.20 -8.01 -0.04
CA TRP A 124 -7.81 -6.87 0.81
C TRP A 124 -7.97 -7.23 2.29
N ASN A 125 -7.07 -6.75 3.15
CA ASN A 125 -7.13 -7.02 4.58
C ASN A 125 -7.96 -5.94 5.32
N PRO A 126 -9.19 -6.24 5.79
CA PRO A 126 -10.03 -5.25 6.47
C PRO A 126 -9.49 -4.78 7.84
N SER A 127 -8.50 -5.47 8.39
CA SER A 127 -7.82 -5.05 9.62
C SER A 127 -6.86 -3.89 9.40
N CYS A 128 -6.49 -3.59 8.14
CA CYS A 128 -5.63 -2.47 7.77
C CYS A 128 -6.50 -1.23 7.50
N LEU A 129 -6.64 -0.36 8.50
CA LEU A 129 -7.41 0.89 8.37
C LEU A 129 -6.67 1.98 7.58
N VAL A 130 -5.36 1.84 7.43
CA VAL A 130 -4.49 2.67 6.61
C VAL A 130 -3.43 1.78 5.97
N TRP A 131 -2.88 2.19 4.80
CA TRP A 131 -1.85 1.43 4.08
C TRP A 131 -2.30 0.00 3.68
N ASP A 132 -3.56 -0.18 3.42
CA ASP A 132 -4.12 -1.45 2.97
C ASP A 132 -3.58 -1.87 1.59
N ASP A 133 -3.30 -0.90 0.71
CA ASP A 133 -2.61 -1.11 -0.56
C ASP A 133 -1.13 -1.53 -0.37
N TRP A 134 -0.45 -0.94 0.61
CA TRP A 134 0.90 -1.30 0.97
C TRP A 134 0.98 -2.72 1.56
N GLU A 135 0.04 -3.09 2.43
CA GLU A 135 -0.07 -4.46 2.97
C GLU A 135 -0.33 -5.48 1.87
N LEU A 136 -1.34 -5.20 1.01
CA LEU A 136 -1.67 -6.08 -0.10
C LEU A 136 -0.48 -6.24 -1.05
N GLY A 137 0.20 -5.16 -1.40
CA GLY A 137 1.39 -5.19 -2.25
C GLY A 137 2.54 -6.00 -1.64
N ALA A 138 2.78 -5.87 -0.33
CA ALA A 138 3.80 -6.67 0.37
C ALA A 138 3.44 -8.16 0.35
N ARG A 139 2.21 -8.51 0.69
CA ARG A 139 1.70 -9.89 0.69
C ARG A 139 1.70 -10.49 -0.71
N ALA A 140 1.27 -9.72 -1.71
CA ALA A 140 1.31 -10.13 -3.11
C ALA A 140 2.74 -10.45 -3.57
N LEU A 141 3.71 -9.58 -3.29
CA LEU A 141 5.11 -9.81 -3.67
C LEU A 141 5.76 -10.98 -2.91
N MET A 142 5.39 -11.19 -1.65
CA MET A 142 5.86 -12.33 -0.85
C MET A 142 5.34 -13.67 -1.38
N ALA A 143 4.17 -13.69 -2.01
CA ALA A 143 3.63 -14.87 -2.69
C ALA A 143 4.38 -15.21 -4.01
N ASN A 144 5.38 -14.42 -4.38
CA ASN A 144 6.24 -14.62 -5.54
C ASN A 144 5.49 -14.86 -6.88
N PRO A 145 4.54 -13.98 -7.27
CA PRO A 145 3.75 -14.16 -8.48
C PRO A 145 4.57 -13.87 -9.75
N ARG A 146 4.08 -14.37 -10.87
CA ARG A 146 4.48 -13.84 -12.19
C ARG A 146 3.85 -12.47 -12.38
N ILE A 147 4.67 -11.44 -12.50
CA ILE A 147 4.24 -10.05 -12.66
C ILE A 147 4.68 -9.51 -14.00
N ASP A 148 3.78 -8.85 -14.70
CA ASP A 148 4.12 -8.01 -15.83
C ASP A 148 4.35 -6.56 -15.35
N TRP A 149 5.59 -6.08 -15.51
CA TRP A 149 6.02 -4.75 -15.09
C TRP A 149 5.99 -3.78 -16.26
N ILE A 150 4.97 -2.95 -16.34
CA ILE A 150 4.79 -1.96 -17.40
C ILE A 150 5.36 -0.62 -16.93
N THR A 151 6.53 -0.23 -17.44
CA THR A 151 7.28 0.94 -16.95
C THR A 151 7.30 2.13 -17.89
N CYS A 152 6.73 1.99 -19.11
CA CYS A 152 6.84 2.98 -20.19
C CYS A 152 6.24 4.34 -19.83
N LYS A 153 5.10 4.38 -19.13
CA LYS A 153 4.46 5.62 -18.66
C LYS A 153 3.84 5.44 -17.27
N ALA A 154 3.49 6.54 -16.60
CA ALA A 154 2.64 6.54 -15.42
C ALA A 154 1.19 6.81 -15.86
N TYR A 155 0.25 6.00 -15.37
CA TYR A 155 -1.10 5.98 -15.90
C TYR A 155 -2.04 6.92 -15.15
N HIS A 156 -2.15 6.89 -13.85
CA HIS A 156 -3.14 7.67 -13.10
C HIS A 156 -2.51 8.74 -12.24
N THR A 157 -3.32 9.72 -11.84
CA THR A 157 -2.93 10.75 -10.88
C THR A 157 -3.72 10.59 -9.59
N ILE A 158 -3.04 10.16 -8.54
CA ILE A 158 -3.58 10.04 -7.18
C ILE A 158 -3.59 11.43 -6.55
N LYS A 159 -4.78 11.91 -6.16
CA LYS A 159 -4.94 13.21 -5.50
C LYS A 159 -4.78 13.08 -4.00
N VAL A 160 -3.88 13.84 -3.42
CA VAL A 160 -3.72 13.92 -1.95
C VAL A 160 -4.53 15.08 -1.43
N HIS A 161 -5.62 14.79 -0.74
CA HIS A 161 -6.48 15.76 -0.08
C HIS A 161 -6.16 15.86 1.43
N PRO A 162 -6.52 16.97 2.11
CA PRO A 162 -6.36 17.09 3.55
C PRO A 162 -7.05 15.96 4.34
N ASP A 163 -8.18 15.45 3.84
CA ASP A 163 -8.96 14.38 4.44
C ASP A 163 -8.55 12.98 3.97
N SER A 164 -7.62 12.86 3.02
CA SER A 164 -7.11 11.57 2.55
C SER A 164 -6.54 10.75 3.70
N LEU A 165 -6.68 9.43 3.65
CA LEU A 165 -6.09 8.50 4.63
C LEU A 165 -4.56 8.66 4.75
N THR A 166 -3.92 9.17 3.71
CA THR A 166 -2.48 9.49 3.64
C THR A 166 -2.20 11.00 3.71
N GLY A 167 -3.21 11.83 4.01
CA GLY A 167 -3.11 13.28 4.08
C GLY A 167 -2.37 13.82 5.32
N PRO A 168 -2.32 15.16 5.51
CA PRO A 168 -1.52 15.82 6.55
C PRO A 168 -1.91 15.48 8.00
N ASN A 169 -3.09 14.88 8.23
CA ASN A 169 -3.49 14.38 9.55
C ASN A 169 -2.90 13.01 9.91
N PHE A 170 -1.84 12.64 9.24
CA PHE A 170 -1.14 11.37 9.37
C PHE A 170 -0.63 11.08 10.80
N ARG A 171 -0.30 12.13 11.57
CA ARG A 171 0.16 12.05 12.97
C ARG A 171 -0.84 11.33 13.90
N SER A 172 -2.12 11.63 13.74
CA SER A 172 -3.16 11.03 14.58
C SER A 172 -3.39 9.54 14.28
N ARG A 173 -2.75 9.00 13.23
CA ARG A 173 -2.97 7.65 12.70
C ARG A 173 -1.81 6.69 12.94
N TYR A 174 -0.84 7.03 13.78
CA TYR A 174 0.31 6.16 14.03
C TYR A 174 -0.05 4.77 14.57
N LYS A 175 -1.15 4.67 15.34
CA LYS A 175 -1.63 3.36 15.82
C LYS A 175 -2.07 2.46 14.66
N PRO A 176 -3.02 2.87 13.80
CA PRO A 176 -3.37 2.10 12.61
C PRO A 176 -2.18 1.76 11.71
N GLN A 177 -1.20 2.67 11.56
CA GLN A 177 0.01 2.40 10.78
C GLN A 177 0.85 1.29 11.41
N LEU A 178 1.05 1.35 12.72
CA LEU A 178 1.79 0.33 13.45
C LEU A 178 1.06 -1.02 13.44
N ASP A 179 -0.27 -0.99 13.48
CA ASP A 179 -1.09 -2.20 13.35
C ASP A 179 -0.96 -2.82 11.95
N THR A 180 -0.95 -2.01 10.88
CA THR A 180 -0.68 -2.52 9.52
C THR A 180 0.73 -3.10 9.40
N ILE A 181 1.75 -2.49 10.05
CA ILE A 181 3.10 -3.05 10.11
C ILE A 181 3.10 -4.42 10.81
N ARG A 182 2.30 -4.60 11.88
CA ARG A 182 2.12 -5.91 12.53
C ARG A 182 1.51 -6.94 11.60
N GLN A 183 0.47 -6.59 10.85
CA GLN A 183 -0.15 -7.49 9.87
C GLN A 183 0.88 -8.02 8.85
N VAL A 184 1.75 -7.14 8.32
CA VAL A 184 2.82 -7.56 7.42
C VAL A 184 3.85 -8.44 8.13
N LEU A 185 4.19 -8.16 9.39
CA LEU A 185 5.09 -9.00 10.19
C LEU A 185 4.51 -10.39 10.44
N ASP A 186 3.22 -10.47 10.74
CA ASP A 186 2.53 -11.74 10.99
C ASP A 186 2.41 -12.56 9.70
N CYS A 187 2.15 -11.90 8.57
CA CYS A 187 2.23 -12.54 7.25
C CYS A 187 3.64 -13.11 7.00
N LEU A 188 4.70 -12.36 7.30
CA LEU A 188 6.09 -12.83 7.15
C LEU A 188 6.44 -14.02 8.07
N ARG A 189 5.75 -14.20 9.17
CA ARG A 189 5.94 -15.35 10.08
C ARG A 189 5.24 -16.60 9.57
N SER A 190 4.15 -16.44 8.84
CA SER A 190 3.31 -17.54 8.34
C SER A 190 3.65 -17.96 6.90
N THR A 191 4.47 -17.18 6.19
CA THR A 191 4.80 -17.42 4.79
C THR A 191 6.27 -17.83 4.65
N ASP A 192 6.51 -18.96 3.98
CA ASP A 192 7.86 -19.36 3.58
C ASP A 192 8.27 -18.56 2.33
N THR A 193 8.98 -17.45 2.55
CA THR A 193 9.51 -16.61 1.49
C THR A 193 11.04 -16.61 1.54
N PRO A 194 11.72 -16.77 0.39
CA PRO A 194 13.20 -16.77 0.33
C PRO A 194 13.84 -15.50 0.89
N ASP A 195 13.12 -14.39 0.88
CA ASP A 195 13.60 -13.09 1.35
C ASP A 195 13.09 -12.71 2.76
N ALA A 196 12.56 -13.65 3.55
CA ALA A 196 11.95 -13.37 4.86
C ALA A 196 12.83 -12.52 5.78
N ALA A 197 14.11 -12.88 5.93
CA ALA A 197 15.05 -12.12 6.77
C ALA A 197 15.24 -10.68 6.25
N ARG A 198 15.31 -10.51 4.95
CA ARG A 198 15.44 -9.22 4.27
C ARG A 198 14.18 -8.37 4.43
N CYS A 199 13.00 -8.97 4.30
CA CYS A 199 11.71 -8.33 4.54
C CYS A 199 11.54 -7.91 6.00
N ARG A 200 11.92 -8.75 6.96
CA ARG A 200 11.93 -8.40 8.39
C ARG A 200 12.82 -7.19 8.67
N LYS A 201 14.03 -7.15 8.10
CA LYS A 201 14.92 -6.00 8.22
C LYS A 201 14.32 -4.73 7.60
N ALA A 202 13.72 -4.83 6.41
CA ALA A 202 13.03 -3.72 5.78
C ALA A 202 11.89 -3.17 6.65
N LEU A 203 11.09 -4.06 7.25
CA LEU A 203 9.97 -3.70 8.10
C LEU A 203 10.44 -2.98 9.37
N MET A 204 11.51 -3.46 10.00
CA MET A 204 12.17 -2.79 11.12
C MET A 204 12.66 -1.39 10.72
N LEU A 205 13.37 -1.25 9.60
CA LEU A 205 13.86 0.04 9.12
C LEU A 205 12.73 1.01 8.80
N ARG A 206 11.62 0.52 8.19
CA ARG A 206 10.42 1.33 7.98
C ARG A 206 9.83 1.82 9.31
N THR A 207 9.81 0.99 10.34
CA THR A 207 9.32 1.37 11.66
C THR A 207 10.20 2.45 12.30
N TYR A 208 11.52 2.39 12.14
CA TYR A 208 12.42 3.47 12.57
C TYR A 208 12.16 4.78 11.81
N ILE A 209 11.92 4.72 10.50
CA ILE A 209 11.56 5.89 9.68
C ILE A 209 10.23 6.50 10.18
N LEU A 210 9.22 5.67 10.47
CA LEU A 210 7.96 6.12 11.06
C LEU A 210 8.18 6.79 12.41
N SER A 211 8.96 6.18 13.30
CA SER A 211 9.33 6.75 14.60
C SER A 211 9.97 8.13 14.47
N GLY A 212 10.92 8.29 13.56
CA GLY A 212 11.58 9.56 13.33
C GLY A 212 10.65 10.64 12.75
N ASN A 213 9.77 10.29 11.81
CA ASN A 213 8.74 11.19 11.28
C ASN A 213 7.80 11.68 12.40
N LEU A 214 7.38 10.78 13.30
CA LEU A 214 6.54 11.13 14.45
C LEU A 214 7.28 12.08 15.41
N LEU A 215 8.58 11.88 15.65
CA LEU A 215 9.39 12.81 16.45
C LEU A 215 9.48 14.19 15.78
N HIS A 216 9.71 14.23 14.48
CA HIS A 216 9.75 15.50 13.72
C HIS A 216 8.45 16.28 13.88
N GLU A 217 7.36 15.57 13.95
CA GLU A 217 6.02 16.13 14.11
C GLU A 217 5.61 16.38 15.57
N GLY A 218 6.46 16.08 16.53
CA GLY A 218 6.21 16.27 17.96
C GLY A 218 5.40 15.16 18.62
N GLU A 219 5.12 14.03 17.91
CA GLU A 219 4.33 12.89 18.41
C GLU A 219 5.24 11.89 19.16
N GLN A 220 5.64 12.25 20.36
CA GLN A 220 6.57 11.44 21.18
C GLN A 220 5.99 10.07 21.59
N LYS A 221 4.67 10.00 21.88
CA LYS A 221 4.01 8.75 22.28
C LYS A 221 4.03 7.73 21.15
N GLY A 222 3.73 8.17 19.92
CA GLY A 222 3.79 7.33 18.75
C GLY A 222 5.19 6.80 18.47
N SER A 223 6.21 7.67 18.58
CA SER A 223 7.61 7.27 18.45
C SER A 223 8.00 6.23 19.51
N ALA A 224 7.62 6.43 20.78
CA ALA A 224 7.88 5.46 21.85
C ALA A 224 7.25 4.10 21.56
N LEU A 225 5.99 4.06 21.08
CA LEU A 225 5.33 2.82 20.69
C LEU A 225 6.03 2.12 19.52
N CYS A 226 6.53 2.87 18.54
CA CYS A 226 7.33 2.30 17.46
C CYS A 226 8.61 1.63 17.99
N ARG A 227 9.30 2.25 18.94
CA ARG A 227 10.51 1.69 19.54
C ARG A 227 10.20 0.42 20.36
N THR A 228 9.16 0.45 21.20
CA THR A 228 8.70 -0.73 21.93
C THR A 228 8.37 -1.87 20.94
N PHE A 229 7.65 -1.57 19.87
CA PHE A 229 7.35 -2.57 18.85
C PHE A 229 8.61 -3.16 18.22
N ILE A 230 9.64 -2.33 17.95
CA ILE A 230 10.91 -2.80 17.40
C ILE A 230 11.59 -3.74 18.38
N ASP A 231 11.71 -3.34 19.65
CA ASP A 231 12.38 -4.15 20.67
C ASP A 231 11.67 -5.50 20.90
N ASP A 232 10.34 -5.49 20.98
CA ASP A 232 9.51 -6.69 21.17
C ASP A 232 9.55 -7.65 19.96
N SER A 233 9.59 -7.09 18.75
CA SER A 233 9.43 -7.87 17.51
C SER A 233 10.75 -8.34 16.91
N PHE A 234 11.83 -7.57 17.08
CA PHE A 234 13.12 -7.80 16.44
C PHE A 234 14.28 -7.93 17.42
N GLY A 235 14.05 -7.65 18.71
CA GLY A 235 15.07 -7.64 19.78
C GLY A 235 15.76 -6.28 19.92
N ALA A 236 16.48 -6.10 21.02
CA ALA A 236 17.08 -4.81 21.40
C ALA A 236 18.18 -4.31 20.43
N ARG A 237 18.88 -5.21 19.76
CA ARG A 237 19.94 -4.87 18.78
C ARG A 237 19.93 -5.82 17.58
N PRO A 238 18.87 -5.79 16.77
CA PRO A 238 18.76 -6.65 15.61
C PRO A 238 19.74 -6.24 14.50
N ASP A 239 19.94 -7.11 13.51
CA ASP A 239 20.73 -6.75 12.33
C ASP A 239 20.18 -5.50 11.64
N GLY A 240 21.02 -4.49 11.43
CA GLY A 240 20.63 -3.19 10.89
C GLY A 240 20.18 -2.16 11.94
N TRP A 241 20.24 -2.45 13.25
CA TRP A 241 19.88 -1.54 14.31
C TRP A 241 20.58 -0.17 14.19
N ILE A 242 21.89 -0.13 13.95
CA ILE A 242 22.64 1.14 13.79
C ILE A 242 22.06 1.95 12.63
N LEU A 243 21.81 1.31 11.48
CA LEU A 243 21.19 1.99 10.34
C LEU A 243 19.79 2.50 10.70
N GLY A 244 18.98 1.70 11.40
CA GLY A 244 17.66 2.11 11.87
C GLY A 244 17.72 3.38 12.72
N ARG A 245 18.64 3.44 13.68
CA ARG A 245 18.84 4.63 14.54
C ARG A 245 19.28 5.86 13.74
N ILE A 246 20.15 5.68 12.74
CA ILE A 246 20.56 6.77 11.84
C ILE A 246 19.37 7.29 11.04
N LEU A 247 18.53 6.40 10.49
CA LEU A 247 17.34 6.77 9.73
C LEU A 247 16.30 7.49 10.59
N GLU A 248 16.11 7.04 11.83
CA GLU A 248 15.24 7.68 12.82
C GLU A 248 15.70 9.13 13.11
N GLN A 249 16.98 9.32 13.41
CA GLN A 249 17.52 10.66 13.66
C GLN A 249 17.43 11.56 12.44
N TYR A 250 17.76 11.02 11.26
CA TYR A 250 17.66 11.77 10.00
C TYR A 250 16.23 12.26 9.74
N THR A 251 15.23 11.40 9.93
CA THR A 251 13.82 11.79 9.74
C THR A 251 13.32 12.70 10.86
N ALA A 252 13.77 12.50 12.10
CA ALA A 252 13.44 13.39 13.22
C ALA A 252 13.93 14.84 13.00
N MET A 253 15.02 15.03 12.26
CA MET A 253 15.51 16.34 11.84
C MET A 253 14.82 16.87 10.57
N GLY A 254 13.77 16.22 10.07
CA GLY A 254 13.05 16.61 8.86
C GLY A 254 13.66 16.09 7.55
N GLY A 255 14.59 15.14 7.63
CA GLY A 255 15.20 14.51 6.47
C GLY A 255 14.17 13.71 5.65
N ARG A 256 14.13 13.96 4.33
CA ARG A 256 13.21 13.28 3.40
C ARG A 256 13.91 12.18 2.62
N GLY A 257 13.15 11.14 2.25
CA GLY A 257 13.66 10.04 1.41
C GLY A 257 14.60 9.08 2.13
N ALA A 258 14.52 8.94 3.45
CA ALA A 258 15.28 7.99 4.27
C ALA A 258 15.22 6.55 3.74
N TRP A 259 14.09 6.14 3.16
CA TRP A 259 13.91 4.84 2.51
C TRP A 259 14.90 4.61 1.35
N ARG A 260 15.36 5.66 0.65
CA ARG A 260 16.36 5.54 -0.44
C ARG A 260 17.71 5.04 0.10
N LEU A 261 18.13 5.57 1.25
CA LEU A 261 19.34 5.11 1.93
C LEU A 261 19.18 3.68 2.44
N ALA A 262 18.00 3.33 2.99
CA ALA A 262 17.70 1.97 3.41
C ALA A 262 17.77 1.00 2.22
N ILE A 263 17.13 1.29 1.09
CA ILE A 263 17.18 0.48 -0.13
C ILE A 263 18.62 0.34 -0.63
N TRP A 264 19.37 1.43 -0.70
CA TRP A 264 20.76 1.38 -1.17
C TRP A 264 21.62 0.44 -0.32
N LYS A 265 21.47 0.48 1.01
CA LYS A 265 22.16 -0.43 1.94
C LYS A 265 21.67 -1.88 1.88
N MET A 266 20.43 -2.10 1.41
CA MET A 266 19.82 -3.43 1.30
C MET A 266 19.92 -4.05 -0.10
N LYS A 267 20.36 -3.28 -1.11
CA LYS A 267 20.61 -3.86 -2.45
C LYS A 267 21.56 -5.04 -2.31
N ARG A 268 21.16 -6.18 -2.90
CA ARG A 268 22.07 -7.32 -3.05
C ARG A 268 23.33 -6.80 -3.75
N LYS A 269 24.50 -7.03 -3.17
CA LYS A 269 25.72 -6.93 -3.94
C LYS A 269 25.57 -7.96 -5.05
N SER A 270 25.52 -7.52 -6.31
CA SER A 270 25.63 -8.41 -7.46
C SER A 270 26.94 -9.18 -7.28
N VAL A 271 26.82 -10.48 -7.06
CA VAL A 271 27.96 -11.41 -7.07
C VAL A 271 28.35 -11.65 -8.50
#